data_be80f3c5ac4d6ec3c0da1492c6f1f004
#
_entry.id   be80f3c5ac4d6ec3c0da1492c6f1f004
#
_cell.length_a   1.000
_cell.length_b   1.000
_cell.length_c   1.000
_cell.angle_alpha   90.00
_cell.angle_beta   90.00
_cell.angle_gamma   90.00
#
_symmetry.space_group_name_H-M   'P 1'
#
loop_
_entity.id
_entity.type
_entity.pdbx_description
1 polymer ?
#
loop_
_entity_poly.entity_id
_entity_poly.type
_entity_poly.pdbx_seq_one_letter_code
_entity_poly.pdbx_strand_id
1 'polypeptide(L)'
;EASAVTRAMDWYPTLATFAGVKVPEGRVIDGRDIAPVLKGETKFVPPPGMKKSLNADVPLRRTWNPGGEWKEIILRHEYNDAFFYHGSQGALSAVRWRNWKMYLNPSLELYDLSEDPGELKLVRNRDIVRKLRGMAILFQEEMQTDARPPGRVNASSTPDGKTQVPQSTLDRLNAKLDLTYAKYGDRGLEMDVYRPKGVWGELPAIVCIHGGGWAKGNRTGHAKIAQALAARGYVAATISYRLSGEAPFPAAIQDCKAAVRFLRTNAKELGIDADKIGAIGLSAGGHLTALLATSHGIDELEGKGGNPAYSSRIQAAVPMGAQTDFLSERTREVSKERLIWKQFMGGSQLERPKAYRLASPLEHLDKDDPPCLFITGETDDESTRAAKFRRRMSDLGVSSEIEVIEGAPHGFLTKQVWFDQTINSAVDFFDPILKRD
;
A
#
# COMPACT_ATOMS: atom_id res chain seq x y z
N GLU A 1 -35.82 5.41 -12.32
CA GLU A 1 -34.38 5.64 -12.11
C GLU A 1 -34.20 6.72 -11.03
N ALA A 2 -33.42 6.41 -9.98
CA ALA A 2 -33.16 7.38 -8.92
C ALA A 2 -32.06 8.34 -9.39
N SER A 3 -32.39 9.62 -9.53
CA SER A 3 -31.46 10.67 -9.96
C SER A 3 -30.69 11.32 -8.79
N ALA A 4 -30.87 10.82 -7.56
CA ALA A 4 -30.21 11.36 -6.38
C ALA A 4 -28.71 11.02 -6.37
N VAL A 5 -27.88 12.01 -6.06
CA VAL A 5 -26.44 11.80 -5.84
C VAL A 5 -26.25 10.99 -4.57
N THR A 6 -25.65 9.80 -4.69
CA THR A 6 -25.34 8.90 -3.58
C THR A 6 -23.85 8.84 -3.34
N ARG A 7 -23.43 8.53 -2.10
CA ARG A 7 -22.03 8.40 -1.68
C ARG A 7 -21.77 6.96 -1.29
N ALA A 8 -20.53 6.49 -1.40
CA ALA A 8 -20.16 5.14 -0.96
C ALA A 8 -20.53 4.89 0.51
N MET A 9 -20.39 5.90 1.38
CA MET A 9 -20.77 5.83 2.79
C MET A 9 -22.28 5.69 3.04
N ASP A 10 -23.14 6.08 2.09
CA ASP A 10 -24.59 5.95 2.18
C ASP A 10 -25.06 4.48 2.14
N TRP A 11 -24.21 3.57 1.62
CA TRP A 11 -24.56 2.15 1.53
C TRP A 11 -24.60 1.45 2.89
N TYR A 12 -23.75 1.83 3.84
CA TYR A 12 -23.75 1.16 5.15
C TYR A 12 -25.08 1.28 5.90
N PRO A 13 -25.64 2.49 6.16
CA PRO A 13 -26.93 2.62 6.80
C PRO A 13 -28.08 2.09 5.92
N THR A 14 -27.96 2.19 4.60
CA THR A 14 -28.97 1.69 3.66
C THR A 14 -29.08 0.17 3.70
N LEU A 15 -27.96 -0.54 3.66
CA LEU A 15 -27.92 -2.00 3.75
C LEU A 15 -28.36 -2.47 5.13
N ALA A 16 -28.03 -1.75 6.21
CA ALA A 16 -28.53 -2.04 7.55
C ALA A 16 -30.06 -1.97 7.59
N THR A 17 -30.67 -0.94 6.97
CA THR A 17 -32.12 -0.82 6.86
C THR A 17 -32.74 -1.96 6.05
N PHE A 18 -32.16 -2.34 4.92
CA PHE A 18 -32.66 -3.48 4.14
C PHE A 18 -32.52 -4.82 4.87
N ALA A 19 -31.47 -4.97 5.68
CA ALA A 19 -31.24 -6.15 6.50
C ALA A 19 -32.06 -6.18 7.80
N GLY A 20 -32.80 -5.12 8.11
CA GLY A 20 -33.54 -4.99 9.37
C GLY A 20 -32.65 -4.84 10.61
N VAL A 21 -31.40 -4.43 10.42
CA VAL A 21 -30.39 -4.28 11.48
C VAL A 21 -30.30 -2.81 11.89
N LYS A 22 -30.31 -2.54 13.21
CA LYS A 22 -30.10 -1.17 13.70
C LYS A 22 -28.65 -0.76 13.55
N VAL A 23 -28.43 0.42 13.00
CA VAL A 23 -27.11 1.09 13.00
C VAL A 23 -26.69 1.38 14.44
N PRO A 24 -25.43 1.08 14.86
CA PRO A 24 -25.01 1.27 16.25
C PRO A 24 -25.18 2.71 16.75
N GLU A 25 -25.85 2.87 17.88
CA GLU A 25 -25.95 4.14 18.57
C GLU A 25 -24.57 4.52 19.18
N GLY A 26 -24.22 5.80 19.12
CA GLY A 26 -22.93 6.31 19.66
C GLY A 26 -21.77 6.30 18.67
N ARG A 27 -21.96 5.85 17.43
CA ARG A 27 -21.03 6.11 16.32
C ARG A 27 -21.62 7.18 15.40
N VAL A 28 -20.79 8.14 15.01
CA VAL A 28 -21.18 9.07 13.96
C VAL A 28 -21.01 8.36 12.62
N ILE A 29 -22.13 8.21 11.94
CA ILE A 29 -22.19 7.63 10.60
C ILE A 29 -22.50 8.77 9.64
N ASP A 30 -21.54 9.11 8.80
CA ASP A 30 -21.67 10.23 7.86
C ASP A 30 -22.51 9.87 6.64
N GLY A 31 -22.85 8.59 6.47
CA GLY A 31 -23.72 8.10 5.39
C GLY A 31 -25.21 8.29 5.69
N ARG A 32 -25.98 8.52 4.63
CA ARG A 32 -27.43 8.60 4.66
C ARG A 32 -28.05 7.24 4.39
N ASP A 33 -29.15 6.94 5.08
CA ASP A 33 -30.00 5.84 4.65
C ASP A 33 -30.83 6.27 3.42
N ILE A 34 -30.43 5.82 2.26
CA ILE A 34 -31.10 6.10 0.98
C ILE A 34 -32.13 5.03 0.61
N ALA A 35 -32.46 4.08 1.49
CA ALA A 35 -33.48 3.06 1.23
C ALA A 35 -34.84 3.67 0.80
N PRO A 36 -35.33 4.77 1.39
CA PRO A 36 -36.57 5.43 0.93
C PRO A 36 -36.47 5.95 -0.52
N VAL A 37 -35.26 6.42 -0.97
CA VAL A 37 -35.07 6.85 -2.36
C VAL A 37 -35.06 5.65 -3.30
N LEU A 38 -34.41 4.55 -2.92
CA LEU A 38 -34.33 3.33 -3.72
C LEU A 38 -35.68 2.63 -3.84
N LYS A 39 -36.55 2.79 -2.83
CA LYS A 39 -37.94 2.30 -2.86
C LYS A 39 -38.91 3.23 -3.59
N GLY A 40 -38.45 4.41 -4.02
CA GLY A 40 -39.29 5.42 -4.66
C GLY A 40 -40.22 6.18 -3.71
N GLU A 41 -40.04 6.08 -2.40
CA GLU A 41 -40.86 6.73 -1.37
C GLU A 41 -40.58 8.23 -1.26
N THR A 42 -39.38 8.66 -1.59
CA THR A 42 -38.94 10.05 -1.66
C THR A 42 -37.88 10.26 -2.75
N LYS A 43 -37.72 11.50 -3.19
CA LYS A 43 -36.67 11.90 -4.13
C LYS A 43 -35.37 12.33 -3.45
N PHE A 44 -35.35 12.51 -2.13
CA PHE A 44 -34.22 13.05 -1.39
C PHE A 44 -34.25 12.57 0.07
N VAL A 45 -33.05 12.29 0.60
CA VAL A 45 -32.80 12.03 2.02
C VAL A 45 -31.75 13.03 2.51
N PRO A 46 -32.04 13.83 3.56
CA PRO A 46 -31.09 14.80 4.10
C PRO A 46 -29.88 14.13 4.73
N PRO A 47 -28.71 14.81 4.78
CA PRO A 47 -27.53 14.31 5.49
C PRO A 47 -27.79 14.03 6.97
N PRO A 48 -27.03 13.07 7.59
CA PRO A 48 -27.11 12.83 9.02
C PRO A 48 -26.76 14.11 9.81
N GLY A 49 -27.49 14.36 10.90
CA GLY A 49 -27.24 15.52 11.77
C GLY A 49 -28.05 16.78 11.40
N MET A 50 -28.78 16.78 10.30
CA MET A 50 -29.71 17.84 10.00
C MET A 50 -30.91 17.77 10.96
N LYS A 51 -30.89 18.54 12.05
CA LYS A 51 -32.08 18.75 12.89
C LYS A 51 -33.11 19.50 12.04
N LYS A 52 -34.35 19.06 12.10
CA LYS A 52 -35.53 19.62 11.40
C LYS A 52 -35.82 21.12 11.65
N SER A 53 -34.99 21.81 12.45
CA SER A 53 -35.23 23.18 12.94
C SER A 53 -34.35 24.28 12.33
N LEU A 54 -33.51 23.97 11.34
CA LEU A 54 -32.74 25.02 10.69
C LEU A 54 -33.47 25.50 9.44
N ASN A 55 -33.94 26.74 9.45
CA ASN A 55 -34.54 27.39 8.29
C ASN A 55 -33.64 27.21 7.07
N ALA A 56 -34.20 26.62 6.01
CA ALA A 56 -33.45 26.27 4.79
C ALA A 56 -32.78 27.49 4.12
N ASP A 57 -33.23 28.68 4.43
CA ASP A 57 -32.78 29.94 3.82
C ASP A 57 -31.80 30.73 4.70
N VAL A 58 -31.28 30.13 5.78
CA VAL A 58 -30.24 30.79 6.59
C VAL A 58 -28.93 30.87 5.80
N PRO A 59 -28.39 32.09 5.59
CA PRO A 59 -27.10 32.24 4.93
C PRO A 59 -25.96 31.67 5.78
N LEU A 60 -25.18 30.76 5.22
CA LEU A 60 -23.97 30.23 5.86
C LEU A 60 -22.77 31.15 5.68
N ARG A 61 -22.66 31.75 4.49
CA ARG A 61 -21.58 32.65 4.17
C ARG A 61 -22.07 33.77 3.25
N ARG A 62 -21.52 34.97 3.50
CA ARG A 62 -21.64 36.13 2.62
C ARG A 62 -20.25 36.53 2.19
N THR A 63 -20.00 36.64 0.88
CA THR A 63 -18.71 37.10 0.39
C THR A 63 -18.74 38.63 0.25
N TRP A 64 -17.80 39.28 0.93
CA TRP A 64 -17.66 40.73 0.93
C TRP A 64 -16.86 41.21 -0.30
N ASN A 65 -17.29 42.30 -0.92
CA ASN A 65 -16.57 42.97 -1.98
C ASN A 65 -15.87 44.21 -1.41
N PRO A 66 -14.65 44.58 -1.89
CA PRO A 66 -14.00 45.86 -1.51
C PRO A 66 -14.84 47.15 -1.69
N GLY A 67 -15.93 47.09 -2.46
CA GLY A 67 -16.90 48.16 -2.60
C GLY A 67 -18.05 48.20 -1.59
N GLY A 68 -18.05 47.35 -0.57
CA GLY A 68 -19.05 47.38 0.50
C GLY A 68 -20.34 46.58 0.23
N GLU A 69 -20.43 45.84 -0.87
CA GLU A 69 -21.61 45.06 -1.23
C GLU A 69 -21.42 43.54 -1.02
N TRP A 70 -22.45 42.87 -0.55
CA TRP A 70 -22.51 41.41 -0.44
C TRP A 70 -22.83 40.79 -1.80
N LYS A 71 -21.85 40.11 -2.41
CA LYS A 71 -21.97 39.61 -3.79
C LYS A 71 -22.42 38.15 -3.90
N GLU A 72 -22.27 37.36 -2.85
CA GLU A 72 -22.61 35.97 -2.89
C GLU A 72 -23.19 35.50 -1.55
N ILE A 73 -24.28 34.79 -1.61
CA ILE A 73 -24.94 34.18 -0.45
C ILE A 73 -24.97 32.69 -0.72
N ILE A 74 -24.39 31.90 0.20
CA ILE A 74 -24.49 30.44 0.19
C ILE A 74 -25.50 30.06 1.24
N LEU A 75 -26.63 29.52 0.80
CA LEU A 75 -27.68 29.04 1.68
C LEU A 75 -27.36 27.63 2.18
N ARG A 76 -27.84 27.28 3.38
CA ARG A 76 -27.55 25.96 3.97
C ARG A 76 -28.04 24.82 3.09
N HIS A 77 -29.20 24.91 2.48
CA HIS A 77 -29.70 23.87 1.59
C HIS A 77 -28.83 23.69 0.36
N GLU A 78 -28.31 24.76 -0.24
CA GLU A 78 -27.41 24.70 -1.40
C GLU A 78 -26.07 24.05 -1.03
N TYR A 79 -25.52 24.37 0.14
CA TYR A 79 -24.29 23.77 0.66
C TYR A 79 -24.48 22.26 0.95
N ASN A 80 -25.61 21.87 1.50
CA ASN A 80 -25.91 20.49 1.80
C ASN A 80 -26.14 19.65 0.54
N ASP A 81 -26.52 20.27 -0.58
CA ASP A 81 -26.64 19.63 -1.89
C ASP A 81 -25.27 19.51 -2.61
N ALA A 82 -24.21 20.12 -2.07
CA ALA A 82 -22.88 20.05 -2.65
C ALA A 82 -22.23 18.70 -2.32
N PHE A 83 -21.39 18.21 -3.26
CA PHE A 83 -20.54 17.05 -3.10
C PHE A 83 -19.09 17.46 -3.14
N PHE A 84 -18.31 17.01 -2.15
CA PHE A 84 -16.91 17.36 -1.97
C PHE A 84 -16.02 16.15 -2.28
N TYR A 85 -15.13 16.30 -3.27
CA TYR A 85 -14.22 15.25 -3.70
C TYR A 85 -12.86 15.45 -3.02
N HIS A 86 -12.30 14.38 -2.51
CA HIS A 86 -10.96 14.37 -1.93
C HIS A 86 -10.01 13.63 -2.84
N GLY A 87 -8.78 14.12 -2.96
CA GLY A 87 -7.69 13.42 -3.60
C GLY A 87 -7.15 12.31 -2.70
N SER A 88 -6.22 11.52 -3.24
CA SER A 88 -5.61 10.38 -2.55
C SER A 88 -4.95 10.71 -1.19
N GLN A 89 -4.62 11.98 -0.96
CA GLN A 89 -4.04 12.48 0.29
C GLN A 89 -5.05 13.18 1.21
N GLY A 90 -6.34 13.01 0.97
CA GLY A 90 -7.39 13.63 1.78
C GLY A 90 -7.61 15.11 1.55
N ALA A 91 -6.82 15.77 0.71
CA ALA A 91 -7.02 17.18 0.36
C ALA A 91 -8.26 17.34 -0.52
N LEU A 92 -9.06 18.40 -0.26
CA LEU A 92 -10.20 18.72 -1.09
C LEU A 92 -9.76 19.06 -2.52
N SER A 93 -10.17 18.24 -3.49
CA SER A 93 -9.73 18.34 -4.89
C SER A 93 -10.76 18.96 -5.81
N ALA A 94 -12.07 18.73 -5.55
CA ALA A 94 -13.14 19.31 -6.35
C ALA A 94 -14.43 19.47 -5.55
N VAL A 95 -15.33 20.34 -6.04
CA VAL A 95 -16.68 20.55 -5.52
C VAL A 95 -17.68 20.40 -6.66
N ARG A 96 -18.75 19.67 -6.42
CA ARG A 96 -19.90 19.56 -7.31
C ARG A 96 -21.16 20.10 -6.61
N TRP A 97 -21.91 20.92 -7.30
CA TRP A 97 -23.21 21.40 -6.89
C TRP A 97 -24.16 21.37 -8.08
N ARG A 98 -25.20 20.56 -7.99
CA ARG A 98 -26.10 20.25 -9.12
C ARG A 98 -25.31 19.68 -10.31
N ASN A 99 -25.43 20.31 -11.48
CA ASN A 99 -24.71 19.96 -12.69
C ASN A 99 -23.33 20.65 -12.84
N TRP A 100 -22.96 21.52 -11.91
CA TRP A 100 -21.68 22.21 -11.94
C TRP A 100 -20.62 21.45 -11.15
N LYS A 101 -19.47 21.18 -11.74
CA LYS A 101 -18.30 20.61 -11.06
C LYS A 101 -17.10 21.51 -11.27
N MET A 102 -16.41 21.82 -10.18
CA MET A 102 -15.22 22.65 -10.19
C MET A 102 -14.07 21.94 -9.51
N TYR A 103 -12.98 21.77 -10.22
CA TYR A 103 -11.69 21.37 -9.64
C TYR A 103 -11.03 22.56 -8.97
N LEU A 104 -10.26 22.29 -7.90
CA LEU A 104 -9.59 23.29 -7.08
C LEU A 104 -8.07 23.30 -7.31
N ASN A 105 -7.52 22.17 -7.77
CA ASN A 105 -6.09 21.96 -7.96
C ASN A 105 -5.87 21.13 -9.25
N PRO A 106 -4.80 21.38 -10.02
CA PRO A 106 -3.79 22.45 -9.87
C PRO A 106 -4.31 23.83 -10.29
N SER A 107 -5.43 23.90 -10.99
CA SER A 107 -6.10 25.13 -11.44
C SER A 107 -7.59 25.07 -11.17
N LEU A 108 -8.26 26.25 -11.14
CA LEU A 108 -9.71 26.30 -11.04
C LEU A 108 -10.32 26.00 -12.41
N GLU A 109 -10.89 24.81 -12.55
CA GLU A 109 -11.52 24.33 -13.78
C GLU A 109 -12.99 24.04 -13.53
N LEU A 110 -13.88 24.69 -14.27
CA LEU A 110 -15.34 24.57 -14.15
C LEU A 110 -15.92 23.82 -15.34
N TYR A 111 -16.81 22.88 -15.07
CA TYR A 111 -17.53 22.06 -16.05
C TYR A 111 -19.04 22.08 -15.79
N ASP A 112 -19.82 22.10 -16.86
CA ASP A 112 -21.26 21.86 -16.81
C ASP A 112 -21.57 20.43 -17.22
N LEU A 113 -21.85 19.58 -16.25
CA LEU A 113 -22.08 18.13 -16.47
C LEU A 113 -23.41 17.83 -17.18
N SER A 114 -24.30 18.81 -17.33
CA SER A 114 -25.53 18.63 -18.12
C SER A 114 -25.27 18.67 -19.61
N GLU A 115 -24.28 19.45 -20.04
CA GLU A 115 -23.89 19.63 -21.44
C GLU A 115 -22.64 18.80 -21.79
N ASP A 116 -21.77 18.54 -20.79
CA ASP A 116 -20.50 17.84 -20.95
C ASP A 116 -20.23 16.88 -19.78
N PRO A 117 -20.90 15.72 -19.76
CA PRO A 117 -20.68 14.70 -18.71
C PRO A 117 -19.24 14.14 -18.68
N GLY A 118 -18.49 14.27 -19.79
CA GLY A 118 -17.11 13.80 -19.91
C GLY A 118 -16.05 14.81 -19.46
N GLU A 119 -16.45 16.01 -19.02
CA GLU A 119 -15.52 17.03 -18.51
C GLU A 119 -14.42 17.45 -19.52
N LEU A 120 -14.79 17.54 -20.81
CA LEU A 120 -13.86 17.85 -21.90
C LEU A 120 -13.82 19.35 -22.24
N LYS A 121 -14.87 20.11 -21.83
CA LYS A 121 -15.06 21.51 -22.22
C LYS A 121 -15.15 22.42 -21.00
N LEU A 122 -14.13 23.23 -20.80
CA LEU A 122 -14.09 24.24 -19.74
C LEU A 122 -15.15 25.33 -19.95
N VAL A 123 -15.86 25.68 -18.89
CA VAL A 123 -16.87 26.73 -18.86
C VAL A 123 -16.37 27.96 -18.07
N ARG A 124 -16.62 29.16 -18.57
CA ARG A 124 -16.30 30.41 -17.88
C ARG A 124 -17.57 31.03 -17.29
N ASN A 125 -17.85 30.73 -16.02
CA ASN A 125 -18.96 31.35 -15.29
C ASN A 125 -18.45 31.83 -13.91
N ARG A 126 -18.20 33.12 -13.79
CA ARG A 126 -17.60 33.73 -12.59
C ARG A 126 -18.47 33.57 -11.35
N ASP A 127 -19.79 33.56 -11.48
CA ASP A 127 -20.70 33.48 -10.35
C ASP A 127 -20.74 32.05 -9.79
N ILE A 128 -20.79 31.05 -10.66
CA ILE A 128 -20.69 29.64 -10.26
C ILE A 128 -19.33 29.34 -9.64
N VAL A 129 -18.22 29.80 -10.25
CA VAL A 129 -16.87 29.64 -9.66
C VAL A 129 -16.82 30.22 -8.26
N ARG A 130 -17.36 31.44 -8.06
CA ARG A 130 -17.37 32.10 -6.75
C ARG A 130 -18.20 31.32 -5.73
N LYS A 131 -19.38 30.83 -6.13
CA LYS A 131 -20.28 30.01 -5.29
C LYS A 131 -19.61 28.71 -4.86
N LEU A 132 -19.07 27.91 -5.80
CA LEU A 132 -18.40 26.64 -5.50
C LEU A 132 -17.13 26.84 -4.66
N ARG A 133 -16.36 27.90 -4.91
CA ARG A 133 -15.21 28.26 -4.09
C ARG A 133 -15.62 28.64 -2.66
N GLY A 134 -16.73 29.36 -2.49
CA GLY A 134 -17.30 29.66 -1.17
C GLY A 134 -17.71 28.39 -0.42
N MET A 135 -18.33 27.43 -1.11
CA MET A 135 -18.68 26.12 -0.54
C MET A 135 -17.42 25.31 -0.14
N ALA A 136 -16.36 25.34 -0.97
CA ALA A 136 -15.10 24.70 -0.66
C ALA A 136 -14.46 25.26 0.62
N ILE A 137 -14.46 26.57 0.77
CA ILE A 137 -13.90 27.25 1.96
C ILE A 137 -14.72 26.90 3.20
N LEU A 138 -16.05 26.95 3.13
CA LEU A 138 -16.92 26.53 4.25
C LEU A 138 -16.65 25.10 4.67
N PHE A 139 -16.53 24.19 3.71
CA PHE A 139 -16.23 22.80 3.97
C PHE A 139 -14.88 22.62 4.65
N GLN A 140 -13.84 23.32 4.19
CA GLN A 140 -12.52 23.27 4.81
C GLN A 140 -12.53 23.84 6.23
N GLU A 141 -13.28 24.93 6.49
CA GLU A 141 -13.46 25.50 7.83
C GLU A 141 -14.19 24.53 8.77
N GLU A 142 -15.25 23.88 8.30
CA GLU A 142 -15.97 22.84 9.07
C GLU A 142 -15.05 21.64 9.36
N MET A 143 -14.30 21.16 8.36
CA MET A 143 -13.35 20.07 8.54
C MET A 143 -12.24 20.41 9.54
N GLN A 144 -11.79 21.67 9.61
CA GLN A 144 -10.80 22.09 10.60
C GLN A 144 -11.40 22.22 12.01
N THR A 145 -12.64 22.66 12.11
CA THR A 145 -13.33 22.90 13.40
C THR A 145 -13.85 21.60 14.00
N ASP A 146 -14.39 20.72 13.15
CA ASP A 146 -14.97 19.43 13.53
C ASP A 146 -14.07 18.25 13.17
N ALA A 147 -12.83 18.53 12.73
CA ALA A 147 -11.85 17.50 12.45
C ALA A 147 -11.66 16.67 13.71
N ARG A 148 -12.34 15.55 13.75
CA ARG A 148 -11.94 14.50 14.67
C ARG A 148 -10.50 14.17 14.32
N PRO A 149 -9.63 14.07 15.32
CA PRO A 149 -8.36 13.43 15.08
C PRO A 149 -8.67 12.15 14.32
N PRO A 150 -7.95 11.83 13.23
CA PRO A 150 -8.19 10.64 12.44
C PRO A 150 -8.40 9.52 13.43
N GLY A 151 -9.52 8.79 13.31
CA GLY A 151 -9.94 7.83 14.32
C GLY A 151 -8.76 6.93 14.64
N ARG A 152 -8.04 7.30 15.66
CA ARG A 152 -7.07 6.41 16.27
C ARG A 152 -7.95 5.29 16.79
N VAL A 153 -8.06 4.22 16.02
CA VAL A 153 -8.15 2.93 16.66
C VAL A 153 -7.11 3.05 17.77
N ASN A 154 -7.53 2.94 19.03
CA ASN A 154 -6.59 2.97 20.13
C ASN A 154 -5.53 1.90 19.85
N ALA A 155 -4.58 2.23 18.99
CA ALA A 155 -3.25 1.72 19.10
C ALA A 155 -2.86 2.18 20.49
N SER A 156 -2.83 1.25 21.43
CA SER A 156 -2.40 1.47 22.78
C SER A 156 -1.30 2.50 22.70
N SER A 157 -1.51 3.66 23.34
CA SER A 157 -0.61 4.78 23.36
C SER A 157 0.74 4.30 23.91
N THR A 158 1.58 3.78 23.04
CA THR A 158 2.99 3.67 23.30
C THR A 158 3.59 5.00 22.86
N PRO A 159 4.03 5.84 23.81
CA PRO A 159 4.75 7.06 23.47
C PRO A 159 6.02 6.62 22.73
N ASP A 160 6.25 7.13 21.52
CA ASP A 160 7.49 6.91 20.72
C ASP A 160 8.05 5.46 20.68
N GLY A 161 7.16 4.47 20.78
CA GLY A 161 7.53 3.08 20.93
C GLY A 161 7.94 2.43 19.61
N LYS A 162 9.01 1.65 19.68
CA LYS A 162 9.41 0.71 18.64
C LYS A 162 8.20 -0.14 18.22
N THR A 163 8.05 -0.37 16.94
CA THR A 163 7.04 -1.27 16.36
C THR A 163 6.89 -2.56 17.14
N GLN A 164 5.67 -2.93 17.48
CA GLN A 164 5.35 -4.15 18.23
C GLN A 164 4.19 -4.91 17.58
N VAL A 165 4.22 -6.22 17.69
CA VAL A 165 3.06 -7.08 17.45
C VAL A 165 2.46 -7.40 18.81
N PRO A 166 1.17 -7.11 19.06
CA PRO A 166 0.54 -7.35 20.37
C PRO A 166 0.67 -8.80 20.82
N GLN A 167 0.90 -9.03 22.12
CA GLN A 167 1.02 -10.39 22.67
C GLN A 167 -0.22 -11.24 22.38
N SER A 168 -1.42 -10.66 22.44
CA SER A 168 -2.67 -11.34 22.05
C SER A 168 -2.72 -11.81 20.60
N THR A 169 -1.94 -11.19 19.71
CA THR A 169 -1.74 -11.65 18.33
C THR A 169 -0.76 -12.82 18.30
N LEU A 170 0.37 -12.71 19.01
CA LEU A 170 1.38 -13.77 19.09
C LEU A 170 0.81 -15.05 19.69
N ASP A 171 -0.05 -14.97 20.69
CA ASP A 171 -0.70 -16.10 21.34
C ASP A 171 -1.58 -16.92 20.38
N ARG A 172 -1.99 -16.32 19.27
CA ARG A 172 -2.79 -16.96 18.20
C ARG A 172 -1.94 -17.55 17.07
N LEU A 173 -0.62 -17.55 17.19
CA LEU A 173 0.28 -18.08 16.19
C LEU A 173 0.97 -19.35 16.68
N ASN A 174 1.18 -20.29 15.77
CA ASN A 174 2.17 -21.35 15.91
C ASN A 174 3.46 -20.87 15.24
N ALA A 175 4.60 -21.21 15.84
CA ALA A 175 5.91 -20.93 15.28
C ALA A 175 6.75 -22.21 15.22
N LYS A 176 7.40 -22.42 14.07
CA LYS A 176 8.51 -23.38 13.92
C LYS A 176 9.76 -22.52 13.71
N LEU A 177 10.66 -22.54 14.69
CA LEU A 177 11.86 -21.72 14.69
C LEU A 177 13.07 -22.53 14.27
N ASP A 178 14.13 -21.84 13.81
CA ASP A 178 15.45 -22.41 13.53
C ASP A 178 15.42 -23.54 12.48
N LEU A 179 14.48 -23.51 11.53
CA LEU A 179 14.42 -24.50 10.46
C LEU A 179 15.56 -24.29 9.47
N THR A 180 16.47 -25.25 9.35
CA THR A 180 17.54 -25.19 8.35
C THR A 180 17.00 -25.45 6.96
N TYR A 181 17.00 -24.45 6.08
CA TYR A 181 16.47 -24.56 4.72
C TYR A 181 17.55 -24.81 3.64
N ALA A 182 18.80 -24.50 3.93
CA ALA A 182 19.96 -24.77 3.08
C ALA A 182 21.23 -24.96 3.92
N LYS A 183 22.22 -25.68 3.38
CA LYS A 183 23.54 -25.85 4.00
C LYS A 183 24.66 -25.61 2.97
N TYR A 184 25.73 -24.95 3.43
CA TYR A 184 26.97 -24.74 2.69
C TYR A 184 28.13 -25.17 3.58
N GLY A 185 28.60 -26.39 3.40
CA GLY A 185 29.47 -27.05 4.37
C GLY A 185 28.78 -27.16 5.74
N ASP A 186 29.45 -26.68 6.78
CA ASP A 186 28.90 -26.67 8.15
C ASP A 186 27.96 -25.49 8.42
N ARG A 187 27.88 -24.52 7.51
CA ARG A 187 27.03 -23.34 7.63
C ARG A 187 25.58 -23.68 7.25
N GLY A 188 24.71 -23.79 8.23
CA GLY A 188 23.26 -23.86 8.06
C GLY A 188 22.65 -22.47 7.85
N LEU A 189 21.74 -22.30 6.89
CA LEU A 189 20.89 -21.15 6.73
C LEU A 189 19.50 -21.47 7.28
N GLU A 190 19.00 -20.61 8.14
CA GLU A 190 17.81 -20.86 8.95
C GLU A 190 16.68 -19.92 8.60
N MET A 191 15.45 -20.42 8.81
CA MET A 191 14.21 -19.67 8.74
C MET A 191 13.35 -19.91 9.98
N ASP A 192 12.52 -18.92 10.31
CA ASP A 192 11.46 -19.04 11.28
C ASP A 192 10.12 -18.94 10.56
N VAL A 193 9.23 -19.89 10.80
CA VAL A 193 7.92 -19.99 10.12
C VAL A 193 6.81 -19.76 11.14
N TYR A 194 5.91 -18.84 10.83
CA TYR A 194 4.73 -18.49 11.63
C TYR A 194 3.46 -18.85 10.87
N ARG A 195 2.48 -19.40 11.59
CA ARG A 195 1.18 -19.80 11.04
C ARG A 195 0.06 -19.51 12.05
N PRO A 196 -1.16 -19.12 11.62
CA PRO A 196 -2.28 -18.95 12.54
C PRO A 196 -2.67 -20.30 13.19
N LYS A 197 -2.97 -20.28 14.51
CA LYS A 197 -3.49 -21.42 15.25
C LYS A 197 -4.92 -21.73 14.84
N GLY A 198 -5.28 -22.99 14.82
CA GLY A 198 -6.66 -23.43 14.60
C GLY A 198 -7.17 -23.28 13.17
N VAL A 199 -6.31 -22.86 12.24
CA VAL A 199 -6.64 -22.82 10.81
C VAL A 199 -6.15 -24.09 10.15
N TRP A 200 -7.08 -24.85 9.59
CA TRP A 200 -6.83 -26.11 8.87
C TRP A 200 -6.73 -25.87 7.36
N GLY A 201 -6.06 -26.78 6.66
CA GLY A 201 -5.86 -26.70 5.22
C GLY A 201 -4.59 -25.95 4.83
N GLU A 202 -4.40 -25.79 3.54
CA GLU A 202 -3.24 -25.13 2.96
C GLU A 202 -3.49 -23.62 2.90
N LEU A 203 -2.48 -22.82 3.25
CA LEU A 203 -2.51 -21.37 3.22
C LEU A 203 -1.45 -20.84 2.26
N PRO A 204 -1.65 -19.69 1.63
CA PRO A 204 -0.58 -19.05 0.88
C PRO A 204 0.59 -18.68 1.80
N ALA A 205 1.81 -18.74 1.25
CA ALA A 205 3.02 -18.43 2.00
C ALA A 205 3.68 -17.12 1.58
N ILE A 206 4.32 -16.43 2.53
CA ILE A 206 5.09 -15.22 2.28
C ILE A 206 6.50 -15.37 2.85
N VAL A 207 7.52 -15.18 1.99
CA VAL A 207 8.92 -15.11 2.41
C VAL A 207 9.25 -13.66 2.78
N CYS A 208 9.68 -13.42 4.02
CA CYS A 208 10.05 -12.11 4.55
C CYS A 208 11.58 -11.98 4.57
N ILE A 209 12.12 -11.07 3.76
CA ILE A 209 13.55 -10.91 3.50
C ILE A 209 14.06 -9.64 4.19
N HIS A 210 14.99 -9.80 5.14
CA HIS A 210 15.49 -8.67 5.94
C HIS A 210 16.39 -7.73 5.15
N GLY A 211 16.42 -6.45 5.56
CA GLY A 211 17.35 -5.43 5.08
C GLY A 211 18.72 -5.53 5.77
N GLY A 212 19.47 -4.43 5.70
CA GLY A 212 20.79 -4.32 6.35
C GLY A 212 21.95 -4.18 5.37
N GLY A 213 21.69 -3.67 4.15
CA GLY A 213 22.71 -3.40 3.14
C GLY A 213 23.48 -4.66 2.72
N TRP A 214 22.85 -5.81 2.74
CA TRP A 214 23.41 -7.14 2.44
C TRP A 214 24.58 -7.55 3.36
N ALA A 215 25.00 -6.70 4.30
CA ALA A 215 26.18 -6.89 5.14
C ALA A 215 25.86 -7.21 6.60
N LYS A 216 24.62 -7.02 7.02
CA LYS A 216 24.15 -7.26 8.40
C LYS A 216 22.67 -7.62 8.43
N GLY A 217 22.24 -8.15 9.57
CA GLY A 217 20.86 -8.60 9.79
C GLY A 217 20.76 -10.13 9.81
N ASN A 218 19.57 -10.61 10.13
CA ASN A 218 19.20 -12.01 10.14
C ASN A 218 17.67 -12.13 10.14
N ARG A 219 17.14 -13.36 10.16
CA ARG A 219 15.70 -13.67 10.16
C ARG A 219 14.89 -12.92 11.23
N THR A 220 15.46 -12.67 12.41
CA THR A 220 14.73 -11.98 13.49
C THR A 220 14.39 -10.55 13.16
N GLY A 221 15.14 -9.91 12.25
CA GLY A 221 14.92 -8.52 11.83
C GLY A 221 13.54 -8.27 11.18
N HIS A 222 12.93 -9.30 10.58
CA HIS A 222 11.60 -9.21 9.95
C HIS A 222 10.56 -10.12 10.62
N ALA A 223 10.84 -10.65 11.82
CA ALA A 223 9.91 -11.49 12.56
C ALA A 223 8.54 -10.81 12.77
N LYS A 224 8.52 -9.51 13.06
CA LYS A 224 7.25 -8.76 13.25
C LYS A 224 6.40 -8.69 11.99
N ILE A 225 7.01 -8.56 10.81
CA ILE A 225 6.29 -8.61 9.53
C ILE A 225 5.68 -10.00 9.35
N ALA A 226 6.46 -11.07 9.53
CA ALA A 226 5.95 -12.42 9.39
C ALA A 226 4.83 -12.74 10.40
N GLN A 227 4.96 -12.32 11.65
CA GLN A 227 3.93 -12.48 12.67
C GLN A 227 2.65 -11.72 12.30
N ALA A 228 2.76 -10.48 11.79
CA ALA A 228 1.62 -9.68 11.38
C ALA A 228 0.91 -10.29 10.15
N LEU A 229 1.66 -10.81 9.17
CA LEU A 229 1.11 -11.49 8.01
C LEU A 229 0.49 -12.85 8.39
N ALA A 230 1.12 -13.60 9.30
CA ALA A 230 0.55 -14.83 9.81
C ALA A 230 -0.79 -14.60 10.52
N ALA A 231 -0.91 -13.52 11.29
CA ALA A 231 -2.17 -13.12 11.91
C ALA A 231 -3.27 -12.75 10.89
N ARG A 232 -2.89 -12.48 9.64
CA ARG A 232 -3.80 -12.18 8.53
C ARG A 232 -4.09 -13.40 7.63
N GLY A 233 -3.70 -14.62 8.07
CA GLY A 233 -4.05 -15.87 7.41
C GLY A 233 -3.02 -16.39 6.40
N TYR A 234 -1.77 -15.98 6.52
CA TYR A 234 -0.66 -16.52 5.74
C TYR A 234 0.19 -17.51 6.55
N VAL A 235 0.94 -18.36 5.87
CA VAL A 235 2.15 -18.94 6.44
C VAL A 235 3.29 -17.99 6.09
N ALA A 236 3.92 -17.35 7.08
CA ALA A 236 4.95 -16.36 6.84
C ALA A 236 6.31 -16.83 7.38
N ALA A 237 7.32 -16.80 6.53
CA ALA A 237 8.66 -17.28 6.85
C ALA A 237 9.69 -16.14 6.80
N THR A 238 10.41 -15.92 7.89
CA THR A 238 11.58 -15.03 7.87
C THR A 238 12.83 -15.85 7.61
N ILE A 239 13.77 -15.33 6.85
CA ILE A 239 14.98 -16.04 6.44
C ILE A 239 16.23 -15.27 6.81
N SER A 240 17.30 -16.02 7.16
CA SER A 240 18.68 -15.53 7.14
C SER A 240 19.32 -15.93 5.81
N TYR A 241 20.01 -15.03 5.15
CA TYR A 241 20.78 -15.32 3.94
C TYR A 241 22.27 -15.00 4.18
N ARG A 242 23.17 -15.56 3.37
CA ARG A 242 24.62 -15.27 3.47
C ARG A 242 24.87 -13.79 3.24
N LEU A 243 25.45 -13.14 4.24
CA LEU A 243 25.81 -11.73 4.17
C LEU A 243 27.06 -11.54 3.30
N SER A 244 27.26 -10.32 2.81
CA SER A 244 28.37 -9.98 1.91
C SER A 244 29.77 -10.21 2.52
N GLY A 245 29.87 -10.28 3.86
CA GLY A 245 31.06 -10.69 4.57
C GLY A 245 31.35 -12.19 4.52
N GLU A 246 30.32 -13.03 4.30
CA GLU A 246 30.41 -14.48 4.12
C GLU A 246 30.64 -14.83 2.64
N ALA A 247 29.84 -14.23 1.76
CA ALA A 247 29.94 -14.44 0.32
C ALA A 247 29.35 -13.24 -0.46
N PRO A 248 30.04 -12.76 -1.50
CA PRO A 248 29.52 -11.69 -2.34
C PRO A 248 28.35 -12.17 -3.21
N PHE A 249 27.72 -11.23 -3.94
CA PHE A 249 26.72 -11.54 -4.95
C PHE A 249 27.24 -12.60 -5.96
N PRO A 250 26.42 -13.64 -6.30
CA PRO A 250 24.97 -13.76 -6.12
C PRO A 250 24.53 -14.57 -4.89
N ALA A 251 25.36 -14.79 -3.88
CA ALA A 251 25.04 -15.70 -2.77
C ALA A 251 23.70 -15.41 -2.10
N ALA A 252 23.39 -14.16 -1.77
CA ALA A 252 22.18 -13.78 -1.07
C ALA A 252 20.89 -14.11 -1.86
N ILE A 253 20.85 -13.87 -3.17
CA ILE A 253 19.69 -14.22 -3.99
C ILE A 253 19.53 -15.74 -4.15
N GLN A 254 20.63 -16.47 -4.28
CA GLN A 254 20.61 -17.93 -4.33
C GLN A 254 20.02 -18.52 -3.05
N ASP A 255 20.27 -17.90 -1.90
CA ASP A 255 19.73 -18.31 -0.60
C ASP A 255 18.23 -17.99 -0.49
N CYS A 256 17.79 -16.82 -0.96
CA CYS A 256 16.37 -16.48 -1.04
C CYS A 256 15.61 -17.49 -1.91
N LYS A 257 16.16 -17.87 -3.06
CA LYS A 257 15.60 -18.90 -3.94
C LYS A 257 15.55 -20.27 -3.27
N ALA A 258 16.60 -20.65 -2.55
CA ALA A 258 16.62 -21.89 -1.77
C ALA A 258 15.54 -21.92 -0.68
N ALA A 259 15.26 -20.78 -0.04
CA ALA A 259 14.17 -20.67 0.94
C ALA A 259 12.79 -20.90 0.31
N VAL A 260 12.51 -20.31 -0.86
CA VAL A 260 11.28 -20.59 -1.60
C VAL A 260 11.15 -22.08 -1.96
N ARG A 261 12.21 -22.69 -2.47
CA ARG A 261 12.23 -24.12 -2.77
C ARG A 261 11.99 -24.99 -1.54
N PHE A 262 12.56 -24.62 -0.39
CA PHE A 262 12.31 -25.30 0.88
C PHE A 262 10.85 -25.25 1.30
N LEU A 263 10.22 -24.07 1.25
CA LEU A 263 8.79 -23.95 1.58
C LEU A 263 7.93 -24.80 0.65
N ARG A 264 8.23 -24.80 -0.65
CA ARG A 264 7.52 -25.60 -1.65
C ARG A 264 7.68 -27.10 -1.43
N THR A 265 8.89 -27.54 -1.10
CA THR A 265 9.18 -28.97 -0.81
C THR A 265 8.48 -29.45 0.45
N ASN A 266 8.39 -28.59 1.48
CA ASN A 266 7.79 -28.91 2.77
C ASN A 266 6.35 -28.37 2.90
N ALA A 267 5.69 -28.08 1.77
CA ALA A 267 4.38 -27.41 1.73
C ALA A 267 3.34 -28.19 2.56
N LYS A 268 3.24 -29.49 2.39
CA LYS A 268 2.32 -30.34 3.14
C LYS A 268 2.56 -30.30 4.66
N GLU A 269 3.82 -30.36 5.09
CA GLU A 269 4.18 -30.35 6.53
C GLU A 269 3.93 -28.98 7.16
N LEU A 270 4.17 -27.91 6.40
CA LEU A 270 3.99 -26.52 6.85
C LEU A 270 2.56 -26.03 6.63
N GLY A 271 1.71 -26.79 5.92
CA GLY A 271 0.36 -26.40 5.55
C GLY A 271 0.31 -25.22 4.58
N ILE A 272 1.17 -25.27 3.57
CA ILE A 272 1.33 -24.24 2.55
C ILE A 272 0.72 -24.71 1.22
N ASP A 273 0.02 -23.82 0.52
CA ASP A 273 -0.26 -24.00 -0.91
C ASP A 273 1.04 -23.73 -1.69
N ALA A 274 1.61 -24.79 -2.27
CA ALA A 274 2.90 -24.74 -2.96
C ALA A 274 2.91 -23.81 -4.20
N ASP A 275 1.74 -23.52 -4.75
CA ASP A 275 1.56 -22.69 -5.93
C ASP A 275 1.24 -21.21 -5.57
N LYS A 276 1.08 -20.91 -4.28
CA LYS A 276 0.71 -19.59 -3.77
C LYS A 276 1.77 -19.04 -2.79
N ILE A 277 2.96 -18.73 -3.31
CA ILE A 277 4.08 -18.19 -2.53
C ILE A 277 4.41 -16.77 -3.00
N GLY A 278 4.37 -15.81 -2.08
CA GLY A 278 4.81 -14.43 -2.30
C GLY A 278 6.10 -14.10 -1.54
N ALA A 279 6.64 -12.90 -1.77
CA ALA A 279 7.78 -12.39 -1.03
C ALA A 279 7.62 -10.91 -0.67
N ILE A 280 8.18 -10.51 0.48
CA ILE A 280 8.24 -9.13 0.96
C ILE A 280 9.59 -8.84 1.60
N GLY A 281 10.15 -7.65 1.39
CA GLY A 281 11.42 -7.29 2.01
C GLY A 281 11.72 -5.80 1.92
N LEU A 282 12.53 -5.28 2.87
CA LEU A 282 12.89 -3.86 2.94
C LEU A 282 14.36 -3.64 2.57
N SER A 283 14.66 -2.55 1.84
CA SER A 283 16.04 -2.11 1.54
C SER A 283 16.82 -3.18 0.74
N ALA A 284 17.90 -3.72 1.29
CA ALA A 284 18.60 -4.88 0.71
C ALA A 284 17.65 -6.08 0.51
N GLY A 285 16.73 -6.32 1.45
CA GLY A 285 15.65 -7.31 1.30
C GLY A 285 14.65 -6.94 0.21
N GLY A 286 14.37 -5.66 0.03
CA GLY A 286 13.54 -5.15 -1.06
C GLY A 286 14.17 -5.41 -2.43
N HIS A 287 15.47 -5.13 -2.58
CA HIS A 287 16.23 -5.51 -3.76
C HIS A 287 16.16 -7.01 -4.04
N LEU A 288 16.44 -7.86 -3.02
CA LEU A 288 16.38 -9.31 -3.16
C LEU A 288 14.95 -9.80 -3.49
N THR A 289 13.91 -9.15 -2.96
CA THR A 289 12.51 -9.44 -3.31
C THR A 289 12.20 -9.11 -4.78
N ALA A 290 12.65 -7.94 -5.27
CA ALA A 290 12.48 -7.58 -6.67
C ALA A 290 13.28 -8.52 -7.61
N LEU A 291 14.50 -8.88 -7.22
CA LEU A 291 15.32 -9.80 -7.99
C LEU A 291 14.76 -11.23 -7.98
N LEU A 292 14.19 -11.68 -6.86
CA LEU A 292 13.50 -12.96 -6.77
C LEU A 292 12.30 -13.03 -7.71
N ALA A 293 11.56 -11.91 -7.84
CA ALA A 293 10.42 -11.80 -8.75
C ALA A 293 10.82 -11.94 -10.23
N THR A 294 11.96 -11.37 -10.64
CA THR A 294 12.33 -11.20 -12.06
C THR A 294 13.41 -12.15 -12.56
N SER A 295 13.97 -13.00 -11.70
CA SER A 295 15.14 -13.81 -12.06
C SER A 295 14.85 -15.32 -12.15
N HIS A 296 13.58 -15.68 -12.37
CA HIS A 296 13.20 -17.08 -12.55
C HIS A 296 13.92 -17.69 -13.77
N GLY A 297 14.52 -18.87 -13.59
CA GLY A 297 15.19 -19.60 -14.66
C GLY A 297 16.56 -19.05 -15.06
N ILE A 298 17.13 -18.09 -14.35
CA ILE A 298 18.51 -17.61 -14.58
C ILE A 298 19.46 -18.49 -13.76
N ASP A 299 20.16 -19.40 -14.42
CA ASP A 299 21.00 -20.43 -13.80
C ASP A 299 22.02 -19.86 -12.80
N GLU A 300 22.67 -18.75 -13.15
CA GLU A 300 23.65 -18.10 -12.27
C GLU A 300 23.04 -17.61 -10.95
N LEU A 301 21.73 -17.29 -10.96
CA LEU A 301 21.00 -16.77 -9.81
C LEU A 301 20.21 -17.86 -9.06
N GLU A 302 19.95 -19.03 -9.66
CA GLU A 302 19.23 -20.13 -9.00
C GLU A 302 20.05 -20.73 -7.85
N GLY A 303 21.33 -20.91 -8.05
CA GLY A 303 22.20 -21.54 -7.05
C GLY A 303 21.91 -23.04 -6.85
N LYS A 304 22.75 -23.68 -6.07
CA LYS A 304 22.70 -25.12 -5.80
C LYS A 304 22.26 -25.48 -4.37
N GLY A 305 21.98 -24.47 -3.54
CA GLY A 305 21.53 -24.66 -2.16
C GLY A 305 20.11 -25.16 -2.08
N GLY A 306 19.82 -26.09 -1.18
CA GLY A 306 18.52 -26.65 -0.83
C GLY A 306 17.55 -26.95 -1.99
N ASN A 307 17.10 -28.19 -2.10
CA ASN A 307 16.00 -28.61 -2.97
C ASN A 307 16.04 -28.13 -4.45
N PRO A 308 17.13 -28.27 -5.20
CA PRO A 308 17.33 -27.64 -6.52
C PRO A 308 16.37 -28.16 -7.59
N ALA A 309 15.68 -29.26 -7.37
CA ALA A 309 14.68 -29.82 -8.29
C ALA A 309 13.32 -29.08 -8.24
N TYR A 310 13.12 -28.19 -7.26
CA TYR A 310 11.87 -27.45 -7.11
C TYR A 310 12.01 -26.02 -7.65
N SER A 311 10.90 -25.45 -8.10
CA SER A 311 10.87 -24.08 -8.60
C SER A 311 11.10 -23.05 -7.49
N SER A 312 11.89 -22.01 -7.75
CA SER A 312 12.05 -20.84 -6.90
C SER A 312 11.07 -19.71 -7.25
N ARG A 313 10.16 -19.92 -8.22
CA ARG A 313 9.21 -18.90 -8.68
C ARG A 313 8.26 -18.48 -7.57
N ILE A 314 7.95 -17.18 -7.50
CA ILE A 314 6.93 -16.61 -6.63
C ILE A 314 5.79 -16.03 -7.46
N GLN A 315 4.61 -15.84 -6.84
CA GLN A 315 3.39 -15.40 -7.51
C GLN A 315 3.04 -13.94 -7.24
N ALA A 316 3.67 -13.31 -6.24
CA ALA A 316 3.49 -11.90 -5.92
C ALA A 316 4.71 -11.37 -5.16
N ALA A 317 5.06 -10.10 -5.34
CA ALA A 317 6.19 -9.50 -4.67
C ALA A 317 5.87 -8.10 -4.09
N VAL A 318 6.39 -7.84 -2.88
CA VAL A 318 6.31 -6.51 -2.24
C VAL A 318 7.72 -6.00 -1.93
N PRO A 319 8.42 -5.45 -2.93
CA PRO A 319 9.74 -4.81 -2.73
C PRO A 319 9.56 -3.47 -2.01
N MET A 320 10.14 -3.32 -0.82
CA MET A 320 10.05 -2.10 -0.01
C MET A 320 11.39 -1.34 0.00
N GLY A 321 11.37 -0.04 -0.28
CA GLY A 321 12.59 0.79 -0.32
C GLY A 321 13.68 0.19 -1.22
N ALA A 322 13.29 -0.38 -2.35
CA ALA A 322 14.10 -1.28 -3.16
C ALA A 322 14.94 -0.55 -4.21
N GLN A 323 16.18 -0.96 -4.39
CA GLN A 323 16.98 -0.63 -5.56
C GLN A 323 16.70 -1.65 -6.68
N THR A 324 16.23 -1.17 -7.83
CA THR A 324 15.86 -2.04 -8.97
C THR A 324 16.76 -1.85 -10.20
N ASP A 325 17.52 -0.75 -10.26
CA ASP A 325 18.41 -0.41 -11.37
C ASP A 325 19.88 -0.32 -10.89
N PHE A 326 20.60 -1.43 -10.97
CA PHE A 326 22.01 -1.50 -10.58
C PHE A 326 22.97 -0.97 -11.68
N LEU A 327 22.42 -0.60 -12.84
CA LEU A 327 23.19 0.00 -13.93
C LEU A 327 23.06 1.52 -14.02
N SER A 328 22.22 2.12 -13.16
CA SER A 328 22.04 3.57 -13.12
C SER A 328 23.32 4.32 -12.82
N GLU A 329 23.40 5.59 -13.28
CA GLU A 329 24.51 6.48 -12.95
C GLU A 329 24.67 6.66 -11.45
N ARG A 330 23.55 6.80 -10.73
CA ARG A 330 23.55 6.84 -9.26
C ARG A 330 24.24 5.62 -8.66
N THR A 331 23.90 4.41 -9.11
CA THR A 331 24.53 3.18 -8.60
C THR A 331 26.02 3.17 -8.94
N ARG A 332 26.42 3.67 -10.10
CA ARG A 332 27.82 3.79 -10.50
C ARG A 332 28.59 4.66 -9.50
N GLU A 333 28.07 5.84 -9.14
CA GLU A 333 28.73 6.73 -8.20
C GLU A 333 28.76 6.14 -6.78
N VAL A 334 27.61 5.66 -6.28
CA VAL A 334 27.53 5.05 -4.95
C VAL A 334 28.46 3.85 -4.82
N SER A 335 28.61 3.04 -5.86
CA SER A 335 29.47 1.86 -5.84
C SER A 335 30.97 2.17 -5.82
N LYS A 336 31.38 3.35 -6.30
CA LYS A 336 32.79 3.82 -6.19
C LYS A 336 33.14 4.17 -4.75
N GLU A 337 32.24 4.76 -4.01
CA GLU A 337 32.51 5.39 -2.72
C GLU A 337 32.13 4.49 -1.52
N ARG A 338 31.00 3.78 -1.60
CA ARG A 338 30.49 3.04 -0.45
C ARG A 338 31.02 1.60 -0.39
N LEU A 339 31.79 1.32 0.65
CA LEU A 339 32.38 0.00 0.90
C LEU A 339 31.34 -1.14 0.89
N ILE A 340 30.13 -0.90 1.41
CA ILE A 340 29.06 -1.89 1.48
C ILE A 340 28.64 -2.40 0.09
N TRP A 341 28.64 -1.52 -0.93
CA TRP A 341 28.36 -1.90 -2.32
C TRP A 341 29.50 -2.73 -2.91
N LYS A 342 30.76 -2.30 -2.69
CA LYS A 342 31.94 -3.04 -3.15
C LYS A 342 32.01 -4.43 -2.53
N GLN A 343 31.72 -4.54 -1.23
CA GLN A 343 31.71 -5.80 -0.52
C GLN A 343 30.63 -6.74 -1.04
N PHE A 344 29.39 -6.23 -1.23
CA PHE A 344 28.30 -7.02 -1.77
C PHE A 344 28.54 -7.48 -3.21
N MET A 345 29.01 -6.60 -4.08
CA MET A 345 29.19 -6.88 -5.50
C MET A 345 30.55 -7.51 -5.84
N GLY A 346 31.51 -7.54 -4.88
CA GLY A 346 32.88 -7.98 -5.10
C GLY A 346 33.71 -6.98 -5.87
N GLY A 347 33.34 -5.69 -5.91
CA GLY A 347 33.98 -4.59 -6.60
C GLY A 347 33.00 -3.51 -7.04
N SER A 348 33.50 -2.44 -7.66
CA SER A 348 32.70 -1.38 -8.27
C SER A 348 32.00 -1.85 -9.55
N GLN A 349 31.02 -1.06 -10.03
CA GLN A 349 30.33 -1.36 -11.30
C GLN A 349 31.29 -1.47 -12.49
N LEU A 350 32.37 -0.66 -12.51
CA LEU A 350 33.39 -0.71 -13.58
C LEU A 350 34.22 -1.98 -13.52
N GLU A 351 34.53 -2.48 -12.32
CA GLU A 351 35.33 -3.69 -12.12
C GLU A 351 34.49 -4.98 -12.31
N ARG A 352 33.18 -4.93 -12.04
CA ARG A 352 32.29 -6.10 -12.04
C ARG A 352 31.00 -5.89 -12.85
N PRO A 353 31.08 -5.38 -14.10
CA PRO A 353 29.88 -4.98 -14.86
C PRO A 353 28.88 -6.12 -15.06
N LYS A 354 29.34 -7.37 -15.26
CA LYS A 354 28.46 -8.55 -15.38
C LYS A 354 27.68 -8.80 -14.08
N ALA A 355 28.35 -8.69 -12.93
CA ALA A 355 27.68 -8.89 -11.64
C ALA A 355 26.58 -7.83 -11.38
N TYR A 356 26.87 -6.56 -11.71
CA TYR A 356 25.86 -5.48 -11.57
C TYR A 356 24.68 -5.65 -12.52
N ARG A 357 24.89 -6.15 -13.73
CA ARG A 357 23.80 -6.50 -14.64
C ARG A 357 22.94 -7.63 -14.08
N LEU A 358 23.57 -8.69 -13.57
CA LEU A 358 22.86 -9.81 -12.94
C LEU A 358 22.14 -9.41 -11.65
N ALA A 359 22.66 -8.43 -10.90
CA ALA A 359 22.04 -7.91 -9.69
C ALA A 359 20.92 -6.90 -9.95
N SER A 360 20.71 -6.47 -11.20
CA SER A 360 19.70 -5.47 -11.57
C SER A 360 18.36 -6.13 -11.89
N PRO A 361 17.34 -6.08 -11.02
CA PRO A 361 16.03 -6.64 -11.32
C PRO A 361 15.43 -6.10 -12.63
N LEU A 362 15.68 -4.83 -12.94
CA LEU A 362 15.21 -4.18 -14.18
C LEU A 362 15.66 -4.88 -15.46
N GLU A 363 16.87 -5.49 -15.45
CA GLU A 363 17.47 -6.14 -16.62
C GLU A 363 16.84 -7.51 -16.94
N HIS A 364 16.07 -8.07 -16.02
CA HIS A 364 15.51 -9.41 -16.13
C HIS A 364 14.01 -9.44 -16.35
N LEU A 365 13.37 -8.26 -16.34
CA LEU A 365 11.91 -8.17 -16.49
C LEU A 365 11.40 -8.83 -17.76
N ASP A 366 10.45 -9.74 -17.60
CA ASP A 366 9.70 -10.35 -18.69
C ASP A 366 8.17 -10.35 -18.44
N LYS A 367 7.41 -10.81 -19.44
CA LYS A 367 5.93 -10.81 -19.38
C LYS A 367 5.34 -11.85 -18.43
N ASP A 368 6.12 -12.82 -18.00
CA ASP A 368 5.71 -13.92 -17.15
C ASP A 368 6.06 -13.66 -15.66
N ASP A 369 6.63 -12.49 -15.37
CA ASP A 369 6.95 -12.06 -14.01
C ASP A 369 5.68 -11.82 -13.17
N PRO A 370 5.75 -12.04 -11.85
CA PRO A 370 4.61 -11.81 -10.97
C PRO A 370 4.32 -10.31 -10.80
N PRO A 371 3.07 -9.94 -10.46
CA PRO A 371 2.72 -8.58 -10.09
C PRO A 371 3.51 -8.12 -8.86
N CYS A 372 3.78 -6.80 -8.79
CA CYS A 372 4.57 -6.18 -7.72
C CYS A 372 3.86 -4.98 -7.10
N LEU A 373 3.87 -4.89 -5.76
CA LEU A 373 3.57 -3.65 -5.04
C LEU A 373 4.87 -3.07 -4.46
N PHE A 374 5.28 -1.90 -4.93
CA PHE A 374 6.40 -1.16 -4.34
C PHE A 374 5.90 -0.33 -3.15
N ILE A 375 6.57 -0.42 -1.99
CA ILE A 375 6.29 0.46 -0.84
C ILE A 375 7.55 1.26 -0.53
N THR A 376 7.42 2.58 -0.39
CA THR A 376 8.53 3.48 -0.10
C THR A 376 8.10 4.59 0.83
N GLY A 377 9.04 5.16 1.59
CA GLY A 377 8.79 6.38 2.35
C GLY A 377 8.83 7.62 1.46
N GLU A 378 8.01 8.61 1.77
CA GLU A 378 7.97 9.87 1.01
C GLU A 378 9.32 10.59 1.01
N THR A 379 10.04 10.54 2.14
CA THR A 379 11.36 11.18 2.30
C THR A 379 12.54 10.23 2.02
N ASP A 380 12.25 9.03 1.50
CA ASP A 380 13.28 8.11 1.02
C ASP A 380 13.83 8.56 -0.34
N ASP A 381 14.94 7.97 -0.75
CA ASP A 381 15.55 8.22 -2.06
C ASP A 381 14.57 7.90 -3.21
N GLU A 382 14.44 8.82 -4.17
CA GLU A 382 13.47 8.68 -5.27
C GLU A 382 13.67 7.41 -6.11
N SER A 383 14.89 6.86 -6.16
CA SER A 383 15.16 5.61 -6.88
C SER A 383 14.39 4.42 -6.31
N THR A 384 13.98 4.48 -5.02
CA THR A 384 13.18 3.43 -4.37
C THR A 384 11.73 3.40 -4.85
N ARG A 385 11.27 4.43 -5.57
CA ARG A 385 9.96 4.46 -6.26
C ARG A 385 9.93 3.59 -7.52
N ALA A 386 11.08 3.08 -7.94
CA ALA A 386 11.23 2.12 -9.04
C ALA A 386 10.54 2.53 -10.37
N ALA A 387 10.54 3.84 -10.71
CA ALA A 387 9.75 4.38 -11.82
C ALA A 387 10.06 3.70 -13.17
N LYS A 388 11.35 3.47 -13.48
CA LYS A 388 11.76 2.77 -14.72
C LYS A 388 11.29 1.32 -14.73
N PHE A 389 11.42 0.63 -13.60
CA PHE A 389 11.01 -0.76 -13.44
C PHE A 389 9.51 -0.90 -13.65
N ARG A 390 8.70 -0.10 -12.96
CA ARG A 390 7.23 -0.11 -13.08
C ARG A 390 6.76 0.24 -14.49
N ARG A 391 7.41 1.20 -15.17
CA ARG A 391 7.13 1.49 -16.57
C ARG A 391 7.40 0.27 -17.45
N ARG A 392 8.53 -0.40 -17.26
CA ARG A 392 8.87 -1.59 -18.03
C ARG A 392 7.90 -2.74 -17.77
N MET A 393 7.43 -2.95 -16.51
CA MET A 393 6.36 -3.90 -16.21
C MET A 393 5.09 -3.58 -17.00
N SER A 394 4.67 -2.30 -17.00
CA SER A 394 3.50 -1.84 -17.77
C SER A 394 3.64 -2.11 -19.26
N ASP A 395 4.83 -1.86 -19.84
CA ASP A 395 5.12 -2.14 -21.26
C ASP A 395 5.01 -3.65 -21.59
N LEU A 396 5.27 -4.50 -20.61
CA LEU A 396 5.16 -5.96 -20.71
C LEU A 396 3.77 -6.51 -20.35
N GLY A 397 2.83 -5.64 -19.95
CA GLY A 397 1.50 -6.04 -19.51
C GLY A 397 1.45 -6.65 -18.11
N VAL A 398 2.51 -6.49 -17.32
CA VAL A 398 2.60 -6.98 -15.92
C VAL A 398 2.15 -5.89 -14.97
N SER A 399 1.28 -6.22 -14.01
CA SER A 399 0.75 -5.26 -13.03
C SER A 399 1.82 -4.80 -12.04
N SER A 400 1.88 -3.50 -11.79
CA SER A 400 2.71 -2.93 -10.72
C SER A 400 2.03 -1.75 -10.07
N GLU A 401 2.07 -1.73 -8.73
CA GLU A 401 1.50 -0.69 -7.88
C GLU A 401 2.61 -0.01 -7.08
N ILE A 402 2.30 1.17 -6.53
CA ILE A 402 3.19 1.88 -5.61
C ILE A 402 2.40 2.50 -4.46
N GLU A 403 2.88 2.27 -3.25
CA GLU A 403 2.46 2.94 -2.03
C GLU A 403 3.59 3.85 -1.55
N VAL A 404 3.31 5.15 -1.40
CA VAL A 404 4.24 6.12 -0.82
C VAL A 404 3.74 6.52 0.56
N ILE A 405 4.45 6.10 1.60
CA ILE A 405 4.06 6.36 2.99
C ILE A 405 4.46 7.79 3.36
N GLU A 406 3.47 8.63 3.65
CA GLU A 406 3.65 10.05 3.95
C GLU A 406 4.57 10.29 5.15
N GLY A 407 5.48 11.25 5.03
CA GLY A 407 6.45 11.64 6.06
C GLY A 407 7.44 10.55 6.47
N ALA A 408 7.41 9.38 5.84
CA ALA A 408 8.23 8.25 6.23
C ALA A 408 9.61 8.28 5.56
N PRO A 409 10.69 8.01 6.31
CA PRO A 409 12.04 7.82 5.78
C PRO A 409 12.25 6.38 5.31
N HIS A 410 13.44 6.06 4.81
CA HIS A 410 13.84 4.69 4.42
C HIS A 410 13.54 3.62 5.48
N GLY A 411 13.68 3.94 6.75
CA GLY A 411 13.45 3.02 7.89
C GLY A 411 12.00 3.00 8.41
N PHE A 412 11.00 3.15 7.58
CA PHE A 412 9.59 3.35 7.98
C PHE A 412 8.98 2.21 8.83
N LEU A 413 9.50 1.01 8.80
CA LEU A 413 9.03 -0.09 9.64
C LEU A 413 9.31 0.08 11.14
N THR A 414 10.01 1.15 11.55
CA THR A 414 10.35 1.40 12.95
C THR A 414 9.25 2.10 13.75
N LYS A 415 8.30 2.77 13.09
CA LYS A 415 7.13 3.39 13.72
C LYS A 415 5.88 2.55 13.47
N GLN A 416 5.07 2.38 14.52
CA GLN A 416 3.87 1.54 14.47
C GLN A 416 2.89 1.95 13.36
N VAL A 417 2.60 3.24 13.22
CA VAL A 417 1.65 3.74 12.21
C VAL A 417 2.08 3.38 10.78
N TRP A 418 3.36 3.52 10.47
CA TRP A 418 3.91 3.17 9.15
C TRP A 418 3.99 1.65 8.94
N PHE A 419 4.32 0.92 10.01
CA PHE A 419 4.30 -0.54 9.99
C PHE A 419 2.89 -1.07 9.71
N ASP A 420 1.87 -0.57 10.41
CA ASP A 420 0.48 -1.00 10.22
C ASP A 420 -0.03 -0.67 8.81
N GLN A 421 0.30 0.53 8.28
CA GLN A 421 0.00 0.90 6.90
C GLN A 421 0.69 -0.06 5.92
N THR A 422 1.97 -0.34 6.11
CA THR A 422 2.74 -1.29 5.28
C THR A 422 2.10 -2.67 5.26
N ILE A 423 1.73 -3.22 6.43
CA ILE A 423 1.10 -4.55 6.52
C ILE A 423 -0.27 -4.54 5.84
N ASN A 424 -1.08 -3.49 6.02
CA ASN A 424 -2.40 -3.40 5.38
C ASN A 424 -2.26 -3.34 3.85
N SER A 425 -1.41 -2.46 3.31
CA SER A 425 -1.17 -2.36 1.86
C SER A 425 -0.62 -3.68 1.28
N ALA A 426 0.28 -4.35 2.00
CA ALA A 426 0.79 -5.66 1.57
C ALA A 426 -0.31 -6.73 1.55
N VAL A 427 -1.19 -6.78 2.56
CA VAL A 427 -2.31 -7.72 2.62
C VAL A 427 -3.33 -7.44 1.52
N ASP A 428 -3.72 -6.17 1.33
CA ASP A 428 -4.66 -5.76 0.30
C ASP A 428 -4.16 -6.12 -1.12
N PHE A 429 -2.85 -6.09 -1.32
CA PHE A 429 -2.20 -6.51 -2.56
C PHE A 429 -2.12 -8.05 -2.68
N PHE A 430 -1.71 -8.76 -1.64
CA PHE A 430 -1.53 -10.21 -1.69
C PHE A 430 -2.84 -10.99 -1.74
N ASP A 431 -3.88 -10.55 -1.02
CA ASP A 431 -5.14 -11.28 -0.88
C ASP A 431 -5.80 -11.61 -2.24
N PRO A 432 -5.98 -10.67 -3.18
CA PRO A 432 -6.59 -10.97 -4.47
C PRO A 432 -5.73 -11.85 -5.39
N ILE A 433 -4.43 -11.99 -5.12
CA ILE A 433 -3.51 -12.79 -5.94
C ILE A 433 -3.32 -14.19 -5.34
N LEU A 434 -3.13 -14.26 -4.03
CA LEU A 434 -2.71 -15.50 -3.37
C LEU A 434 -3.85 -16.24 -2.65
N LYS A 435 -4.99 -15.58 -2.33
CA LYS A 435 -6.13 -16.22 -1.64
C LYS A 435 -7.35 -16.50 -2.54
N ARG A 436 -7.27 -16.11 -3.82
CA ARG A 436 -8.34 -16.51 -4.76
C ARG A 436 -8.23 -17.99 -5.09
N ASP A 437 -9.38 -18.67 -5.08
CA ASP A 437 -9.56 -20.06 -5.54
C ASP A 437 -9.39 -20.16 -7.06
#